data_9cdb91672a63d976fa9a79f6d2d730b3
#
_entry.id   9cdb91672a63d976fa9a79f6d2d730b3
#
_cell.length_a   1.000
_cell.length_b   1.000
_cell.length_c   1.000
_cell.angle_alpha   90.00
_cell.angle_beta   90.00
_cell.angle_gamma   90.00
#
_symmetry.space_group_name_H-M   'P 1'
#
loop_
_entity.id
_entity.type
_entity.pdbx_description
1 polymer ?
#
loop_
_entity_poly.entity_id
_entity_poly.type
_entity_poly.pdbx_seq_one_letter_code
_entity_poly.pdbx_strand_id
1 'polypeptide(L)'
;MQLKSKILLVSLGLAGTLLTGCSSVDLNPNGPDAQYAGDPFSNPNSPLSQQSIYFAFDSYTVPAESQAMIEAHAQYLATHPSATVVLEGNTDERGGREYNLALGQKRSDSVENRLQLLGVPSDRMESVSFGKERPRAMGHDEESYQQNRRVDIIYRTK
;
A
#
# COMPACT_ATOMS: atom_id res chain seq x y z
N MET A 1 -32.50 0.92 -79.79
CA MET A 1 -33.06 0.31 -78.60
C MET A 1 -32.45 1.03 -77.41
N GLN A 2 -33.19 1.91 -76.80
CA GLN A 2 -32.71 2.82 -75.76
C GLN A 2 -33.19 2.29 -74.41
N LEU A 3 -32.25 1.99 -73.48
CA LEU A 3 -32.61 1.69 -72.13
C LEU A 3 -32.24 2.86 -71.22
N LYS A 4 -33.27 3.55 -70.75
CA LYS A 4 -33.14 4.69 -69.85
C LYS A 4 -32.95 4.15 -68.43
N SER A 5 -31.76 4.33 -67.86
CA SER A 5 -31.49 4.04 -66.41
C SER A 5 -31.83 5.28 -65.60
N LYS A 6 -32.78 5.14 -64.68
CA LYS A 6 -33.15 6.16 -63.68
C LYS A 6 -32.20 6.07 -62.51
N ILE A 7 -31.39 7.12 -62.32
CA ILE A 7 -30.54 7.25 -61.07
C ILE A 7 -31.43 7.88 -60.02
N LEU A 8 -31.65 7.11 -58.95
CA LEU A 8 -32.33 7.56 -57.72
C LEU A 8 -31.28 8.11 -56.74
N LEU A 9 -31.28 9.45 -56.56
CA LEU A 9 -30.45 10.10 -55.56
C LEU A 9 -31.11 9.94 -54.18
N VAL A 10 -30.53 9.13 -53.33
CA VAL A 10 -30.88 9.04 -51.90
C VAL A 10 -29.92 9.97 -51.12
N SER A 11 -30.43 11.10 -50.68
CA SER A 11 -29.74 12.01 -49.79
C SER A 11 -29.80 11.47 -48.36
N LEU A 12 -28.69 10.93 -47.87
CA LEU A 12 -28.55 10.49 -46.50
C LEU A 12 -28.08 11.65 -45.62
N GLY A 13 -29.01 12.25 -44.90
CA GLY A 13 -28.73 13.28 -43.92
C GLY A 13 -28.00 12.70 -42.71
N LEU A 14 -26.74 13.09 -42.49
CA LEU A 14 -25.92 12.72 -41.34
C LEU A 14 -26.24 13.69 -40.19
N ALA A 15 -27.19 13.31 -39.34
CA ALA A 15 -27.44 13.99 -38.07
C ALA A 15 -26.34 13.59 -37.06
N GLY A 16 -25.36 14.46 -36.88
CA GLY A 16 -24.33 14.30 -35.84
C GLY A 16 -24.91 14.60 -34.48
N THR A 17 -25.17 13.56 -33.67
CA THR A 17 -25.43 13.70 -32.23
C THR A 17 -24.10 13.74 -31.49
N LEU A 18 -23.72 14.94 -31.04
CA LEU A 18 -22.65 15.12 -30.07
C LEU A 18 -23.12 14.56 -28.73
N LEU A 19 -22.75 13.33 -28.41
CA LEU A 19 -22.85 12.78 -27.09
C LEU A 19 -21.72 13.35 -26.23
N THR A 20 -22.01 14.43 -25.50
CA THR A 20 -21.20 14.85 -24.36
C THR A 20 -21.42 13.82 -23.27
N GLY A 21 -20.59 12.79 -23.26
CA GLY A 21 -20.52 11.83 -22.15
C GLY A 21 -19.89 12.51 -20.94
N CYS A 22 -20.72 13.13 -20.08
CA CYS A 22 -20.35 13.25 -18.69
C CYS A 22 -20.32 11.84 -18.12
N SER A 23 -19.16 11.24 -17.99
CA SER A 23 -18.99 10.04 -17.19
C SER A 23 -19.20 10.46 -15.74
N SER A 24 -20.46 10.36 -15.25
CA SER A 24 -20.73 10.23 -13.85
C SER A 24 -19.98 8.98 -13.40
N VAL A 25 -18.99 9.15 -12.52
CA VAL A 25 -18.41 8.03 -11.78
C VAL A 25 -19.55 7.46 -10.97
N ASP A 26 -20.13 6.34 -11.42
CA ASP A 26 -21.02 5.53 -10.62
C ASP A 26 -20.19 5.02 -9.43
N LEU A 27 -20.32 5.71 -8.30
CA LEU A 27 -19.89 5.20 -7.02
C LEU A 27 -20.77 3.98 -6.72
N ASN A 28 -20.33 2.82 -7.21
CA ASN A 28 -20.96 1.55 -6.90
C ASN A 28 -20.89 1.35 -5.38
N PRO A 29 -22.01 1.43 -4.63
CA PRO A 29 -22.01 1.28 -3.18
C PRO A 29 -21.56 -0.12 -2.73
N ASN A 30 -21.36 -1.05 -3.67
CA ASN A 30 -20.89 -2.42 -3.45
C ASN A 30 -19.51 -2.67 -4.12
N GLY A 31 -18.81 -1.63 -4.56
CA GLY A 31 -17.43 -1.74 -5.05
C GLY A 31 -16.47 -2.11 -3.91
N PRO A 32 -15.26 -2.63 -4.20
CA PRO A 32 -14.28 -2.94 -3.18
C PRO A 32 -13.95 -1.74 -2.27
N ASP A 33 -14.12 -0.51 -2.76
CA ASP A 33 -13.91 0.73 -2.00
C ASP A 33 -15.08 1.12 -1.10
N ALA A 34 -16.29 0.57 -1.33
CA ALA A 34 -17.48 0.83 -0.51
C ALA A 34 -17.50 0.07 0.82
N GLN A 35 -16.60 -0.90 1.01
CA GLN A 35 -16.52 -1.68 2.27
C GLN A 35 -15.89 -0.91 3.43
N TYR A 36 -15.30 0.26 3.16
CA TYR A 36 -14.59 1.06 4.16
C TYR A 36 -15.22 2.44 4.33
N ALA A 37 -16.48 2.49 4.79
CA ALA A 37 -17.09 3.75 5.23
C ALA A 37 -16.38 4.21 6.52
N GLY A 38 -15.37 5.10 6.37
CA GLY A 38 -14.55 5.62 7.47
C GLY A 38 -13.06 5.62 7.14
N ASP A 39 -12.24 5.97 8.13
CA ASP A 39 -10.78 5.88 7.99
C ASP A 39 -10.34 4.40 7.87
N PRO A 40 -9.77 3.97 6.72
CA PRO A 40 -9.40 2.58 6.50
C PRO A 40 -8.33 2.06 7.46
N PHE A 41 -7.58 2.96 8.10
CA PHE A 41 -6.56 2.61 9.11
C PHE A 41 -7.19 2.27 10.47
N SER A 42 -8.40 2.74 10.74
CA SER A 42 -9.13 2.48 11.97
C SER A 42 -10.12 1.31 11.85
N ASN A 43 -10.37 0.82 10.64
CA ASN A 43 -11.28 -0.29 10.41
C ASN A 43 -10.57 -1.63 10.58
N PRO A 44 -10.91 -2.48 11.58
CA PRO A 44 -10.22 -3.74 11.85
C PRO A 44 -10.34 -4.77 10.70
N ASN A 45 -11.32 -4.60 9.80
CA ASN A 45 -11.48 -5.46 8.62
C ASN A 45 -10.64 -4.98 7.42
N SER A 46 -10.02 -3.80 7.50
CA SER A 46 -9.15 -3.28 6.47
C SER A 46 -7.72 -3.81 6.65
N PRO A 47 -7.05 -4.31 5.59
CA PRO A 47 -5.64 -4.64 5.66
C PRO A 47 -4.74 -3.47 6.07
N LEU A 48 -5.20 -2.21 5.84
CA LEU A 48 -4.48 -0.99 6.21
C LEU A 48 -4.48 -0.72 7.73
N SER A 49 -5.37 -1.38 8.50
CA SER A 49 -5.34 -1.30 9.96
C SER A 49 -4.13 -2.02 10.55
N GLN A 50 -3.57 -2.98 9.82
CA GLN A 50 -2.34 -3.68 10.19
C GLN A 50 -1.16 -2.87 9.67
N GLN A 51 -0.44 -2.24 10.58
CA GLN A 51 0.68 -1.36 10.27
C GLN A 51 2.03 -1.88 10.79
N SER A 52 2.08 -3.14 11.24
CA SER A 52 3.30 -3.74 11.80
C SER A 52 3.60 -5.07 11.14
N ILE A 53 4.84 -5.22 10.67
CA ILE A 53 5.41 -6.44 10.11
C ILE A 53 6.33 -7.04 11.16
N TYR A 54 6.10 -8.31 11.54
CA TYR A 54 6.87 -9.00 12.56
C TYR A 54 7.90 -9.93 11.96
N PHE A 55 9.08 -10.01 12.57
CA PHE A 55 10.22 -10.76 12.05
C PHE A 55 10.63 -11.91 12.98
N ALA A 56 11.19 -12.95 12.40
CA ALA A 56 11.84 -14.00 13.15
C ALA A 56 13.09 -13.48 13.89
N PHE A 57 13.53 -14.24 14.89
CA PHE A 57 14.76 -13.93 15.59
C PHE A 57 15.95 -13.84 14.62
N ASP A 58 16.75 -12.81 14.78
CA ASP A 58 17.96 -12.56 13.98
C ASP A 58 17.73 -12.53 12.45
N SER A 59 16.51 -12.22 12.02
CA SER A 59 16.11 -12.16 10.61
C SER A 59 15.63 -10.77 10.21
N TYR A 60 15.89 -10.43 8.97
CA TYR A 60 15.33 -9.26 8.25
C TYR A 60 14.55 -9.70 6.99
N THR A 61 14.30 -10.99 6.83
CA THR A 61 13.46 -11.51 5.75
C THR A 61 12.02 -11.18 6.03
N VAL A 62 11.36 -10.47 5.11
CA VAL A 62 9.93 -10.16 5.19
C VAL A 62 9.13 -11.46 5.10
N PRO A 63 8.28 -11.77 6.12
CA PRO A 63 7.49 -13.00 6.12
C PRO A 63 6.43 -13.01 5.02
N ALA A 64 6.14 -14.19 4.48
CA ALA A 64 5.17 -14.35 3.39
C ALA A 64 3.75 -13.91 3.79
N GLU A 65 3.37 -14.13 5.04
CA GLU A 65 2.08 -13.70 5.61
C GLU A 65 1.86 -12.19 5.62
N SER A 66 2.94 -11.39 5.56
CA SER A 66 2.85 -9.92 5.50
C SER A 66 2.64 -9.39 4.08
N GLN A 67 2.70 -10.25 3.06
CA GLN A 67 2.65 -9.82 1.66
C GLN A 67 1.35 -9.07 1.32
N ALA A 68 0.20 -9.63 1.69
CA ALA A 68 -1.10 -9.03 1.40
C ALA A 68 -1.27 -7.64 2.06
N MET A 69 -0.77 -7.48 3.28
CA MET A 69 -0.77 -6.19 3.97
C MET A 69 0.13 -5.18 3.26
N ILE A 70 1.35 -5.57 2.88
CA ILE A 70 2.30 -4.69 2.17
C ILE A 70 1.72 -4.27 0.81
N GLU A 71 1.04 -5.17 0.08
CA GLU A 71 0.35 -4.87 -1.17
C GLU A 71 -0.76 -3.84 -0.97
N ALA A 72 -1.55 -3.97 0.10
CA ALA A 72 -2.60 -3.01 0.43
C ALA A 72 -2.02 -1.61 0.71
N HIS A 73 -0.91 -1.52 1.48
CA HIS A 73 -0.21 -0.25 1.71
C HIS A 73 0.37 0.33 0.43
N ALA A 74 0.96 -0.48 -0.45
CA ALA A 74 1.47 -0.03 -1.74
C ALA A 74 0.34 0.53 -2.62
N GLN A 75 -0.80 -0.15 -2.69
CA GLN A 75 -1.98 0.31 -3.44
C GLN A 75 -2.53 1.62 -2.87
N TYR A 76 -2.62 1.74 -1.55
CA TYR A 76 -3.04 2.99 -0.91
C TYR A 76 -2.09 4.14 -1.28
N LEU A 77 -0.78 3.94 -1.18
CA LEU A 77 0.22 4.93 -1.57
C LEU A 77 0.14 5.29 -3.06
N ALA A 78 -0.16 4.34 -3.94
CA ALA A 78 -0.33 4.60 -5.38
C ALA A 78 -1.54 5.50 -5.68
N THR A 79 -2.64 5.34 -4.93
CA THR A 79 -3.89 6.12 -5.11
C THR A 79 -3.92 7.44 -4.32
N HIS A 80 -3.00 7.64 -3.37
CA HIS A 80 -2.87 8.84 -2.54
C HIS A 80 -1.49 9.48 -2.73
N PRO A 81 -1.26 10.29 -3.78
CA PRO A 81 0.07 10.80 -4.13
C PRO A 81 0.72 11.68 -3.06
N SER A 82 -0.06 12.31 -2.18
CA SER A 82 0.45 13.11 -1.06
C SER A 82 0.88 12.30 0.16
N ALA A 83 0.46 11.03 0.25
CA ALA A 83 0.78 10.19 1.39
C ALA A 83 2.26 9.81 1.41
N THR A 84 2.88 9.91 2.57
CA THR A 84 4.27 9.52 2.83
C THR A 84 4.35 8.66 4.08
N VAL A 85 5.32 7.77 4.15
CA VAL A 85 5.50 6.84 5.27
C VAL A 85 6.91 6.85 5.82
N VAL A 86 7.01 6.56 7.10
CA VAL A 86 8.26 6.19 7.77
C VAL A 86 8.17 4.71 8.13
N LEU A 87 9.22 3.96 7.82
CA LEU A 87 9.38 2.55 8.13
C LEU A 87 10.31 2.44 9.34
N GLU A 88 9.73 2.22 10.52
CA GLU A 88 10.47 2.20 11.79
C GLU A 88 10.90 0.78 12.14
N GLY A 89 12.19 0.47 11.97
CA GLY A 89 12.77 -0.84 12.27
C GLY A 89 13.12 -1.01 13.74
N ASN A 90 12.60 -2.09 14.35
CA ASN A 90 12.76 -2.41 15.76
C ASN A 90 13.27 -3.84 15.94
N THR A 91 13.92 -4.09 17.10
CA THR A 91 14.42 -5.41 17.51
C THR A 91 13.97 -5.74 18.93
N ASP A 92 14.16 -6.98 19.34
CA ASP A 92 14.10 -7.33 20.75
C ASP A 92 15.37 -6.84 21.49
N GLU A 93 15.40 -7.00 22.81
CA GLU A 93 16.47 -6.45 23.66
C GLU A 93 17.81 -7.20 23.58
N ARG A 94 17.79 -8.44 23.04
CA ARG A 94 18.98 -9.32 23.02
C ARG A 94 20.03 -8.79 22.04
N GLY A 95 21.29 -8.85 22.46
CA GLY A 95 22.43 -8.39 21.69
C GLY A 95 22.86 -6.94 21.98
N GLY A 96 23.95 -6.51 21.32
CA GLY A 96 24.52 -5.17 21.46
C GLY A 96 23.66 -4.09 20.80
N ARG A 97 23.83 -2.85 21.23
CA ARG A 97 23.06 -1.69 20.72
C ARG A 97 23.30 -1.45 19.24
N GLU A 98 24.55 -1.44 18.83
CA GLU A 98 24.98 -1.20 17.47
C GLU A 98 24.48 -2.28 16.51
N TYR A 99 24.56 -3.54 16.96
CA TYR A 99 24.03 -4.68 16.21
C TYR A 99 22.52 -4.54 15.98
N ASN A 100 21.77 -4.24 17.04
CA ASN A 100 20.31 -4.08 16.95
C ASN A 100 19.91 -2.89 16.08
N LEU A 101 20.67 -1.79 16.14
CA LEU A 101 20.43 -0.66 15.26
C LEU A 101 20.61 -1.06 13.78
N ALA A 102 21.69 -1.79 13.46
CA ALA A 102 21.93 -2.30 12.12
C ALA A 102 20.87 -3.33 11.68
N LEU A 103 20.42 -4.23 12.58
CA LEU A 103 19.39 -5.22 12.28
C LEU A 103 18.02 -4.54 12.03
N GLY A 104 17.67 -3.56 12.87
CA GLY A 104 16.46 -2.77 12.66
C GLY A 104 16.47 -2.03 11.33
N GLN A 105 17.62 -1.46 10.93
CA GLN A 105 17.75 -0.81 9.62
C GLN A 105 17.56 -1.81 8.48
N LYS A 106 18.20 -2.98 8.51
CA LYS A 106 18.00 -4.02 7.50
C LYS A 106 16.55 -4.47 7.37
N ARG A 107 15.79 -4.49 8.46
CA ARG A 107 14.36 -4.81 8.44
C ARG A 107 13.55 -3.72 7.74
N SER A 108 13.73 -2.45 8.12
CA SER A 108 13.04 -1.34 7.46
C SER A 108 13.38 -1.25 5.98
N ASP A 109 14.65 -1.40 5.59
CA ASP A 109 15.10 -1.44 4.20
C ASP A 109 14.46 -2.61 3.42
N SER A 110 14.28 -3.77 4.06
CA SER A 110 13.62 -4.91 3.42
C SER A 110 12.14 -4.64 3.10
N VAL A 111 11.43 -3.93 3.98
CA VAL A 111 10.05 -3.50 3.73
C VAL A 111 10.00 -2.41 2.67
N GLU A 112 10.89 -1.43 2.73
CA GLU A 112 11.03 -0.39 1.70
C GLU A 112 11.23 -1.00 0.32
N ASN A 113 12.17 -1.93 0.19
CA ASN A 113 12.42 -2.63 -1.07
C ASN A 113 11.17 -3.36 -1.60
N ARG A 114 10.35 -3.95 -0.71
CA ARG A 114 9.08 -4.57 -1.12
C ARG A 114 8.08 -3.57 -1.66
N LEU A 115 7.92 -2.43 -0.99
CA LEU A 115 7.05 -1.35 -1.45
C LEU A 115 7.54 -0.74 -2.77
N GLN A 116 8.87 -0.57 -2.95
CA GLN A 116 9.47 -0.11 -4.21
C GLN A 116 9.19 -1.07 -5.37
N LEU A 117 9.32 -2.38 -5.15
CA LEU A 117 8.99 -3.41 -6.15
C LEU A 117 7.51 -3.38 -6.54
N LEU A 118 6.63 -2.91 -5.67
CA LEU A 118 5.20 -2.69 -5.91
C LEU A 118 4.90 -1.31 -6.51
N GLY A 119 5.93 -0.52 -6.84
CA GLY A 119 5.81 0.74 -7.56
C GLY A 119 5.73 2.00 -6.67
N VAL A 120 5.96 1.89 -5.36
CA VAL A 120 6.02 3.07 -4.48
C VAL A 120 7.37 3.79 -4.67
N PRO A 121 7.38 5.10 -5.02
CA PRO A 121 8.62 5.86 -5.18
C PRO A 121 9.39 6.00 -3.86
N SER A 122 10.73 5.95 -3.92
CA SER A 122 11.59 6.01 -2.74
C SER A 122 11.51 7.34 -1.98
N ASP A 123 11.26 8.45 -2.68
CA ASP A 123 11.12 9.78 -2.08
C ASP A 123 9.85 9.94 -1.21
N ARG A 124 8.97 8.95 -1.24
CA ARG A 124 7.77 8.88 -0.41
C ARG A 124 7.93 8.01 0.84
N MET A 125 9.09 7.41 1.02
CA MET A 125 9.39 6.50 2.11
C MET A 125 10.67 6.93 2.82
N GLU A 126 10.72 6.74 4.12
CA GLU A 126 11.92 6.93 4.93
C GLU A 126 12.12 5.70 5.81
N SER A 127 13.26 5.02 5.67
CA SER A 127 13.64 3.90 6.51
C SER A 127 14.51 4.39 7.67
N VAL A 128 14.07 4.09 8.90
CA VAL A 128 14.82 4.43 10.12
C VAL A 128 14.86 3.23 11.06
N SER A 129 15.91 3.15 11.87
CA SER A 129 16.03 2.12 12.90
C SER A 129 16.07 2.74 14.29
N PHE A 130 15.32 2.15 15.20
CA PHE A 130 15.43 2.39 16.63
C PHE A 130 16.12 1.23 17.35
N GLY A 131 16.48 0.16 16.61
CA GLY A 131 17.05 -1.02 17.23
C GLY A 131 16.17 -1.50 18.40
N LYS A 132 16.75 -1.66 19.58
CA LYS A 132 16.05 -2.07 20.79
C LYS A 132 15.56 -0.92 21.69
N GLU A 133 15.69 0.33 21.24
CA GLU A 133 15.43 1.51 22.07
C GLU A 133 13.94 1.88 22.19
N ARG A 134 13.07 1.26 21.34
CA ARG A 134 11.61 1.49 21.36
C ARG A 134 10.83 0.18 21.50
N PRO A 135 10.94 -0.51 22.66
CA PRO A 135 10.19 -1.73 22.88
C PRO A 135 8.68 -1.45 22.93
N ARG A 136 7.89 -2.34 22.32
CA ARG A 136 6.42 -2.36 22.41
C ARG A 136 5.98 -3.16 23.64
N ALA A 137 6.64 -4.29 23.89
CA ALA A 137 6.44 -5.13 25.06
C ALA A 137 7.68 -5.08 25.95
N MET A 138 7.46 -4.97 27.27
CA MET A 138 8.51 -4.79 28.27
C MET A 138 8.90 -6.11 28.97
N GLY A 139 8.28 -7.24 28.58
CA GLY A 139 8.61 -8.55 29.13
C GLY A 139 9.93 -9.10 28.58
N HIS A 140 10.50 -10.07 29.27
CA HIS A 140 11.77 -10.74 28.92
C HIS A 140 11.52 -12.18 28.45
N ASP A 141 10.39 -12.42 27.81
CA ASP A 141 9.98 -13.72 27.26
C ASP A 141 9.86 -13.67 25.73
N GLU A 142 9.71 -14.83 25.10
CA GLU A 142 9.65 -14.90 23.64
C GLU A 142 8.40 -14.21 23.07
N GLU A 143 7.30 -14.16 23.79
CA GLU A 143 6.10 -13.45 23.39
C GLU A 143 6.36 -11.93 23.27
N SER A 144 6.99 -11.35 24.29
CA SER A 144 7.42 -9.95 24.30
C SER A 144 8.46 -9.67 23.22
N TYR A 145 9.44 -10.56 23.06
CA TYR A 145 10.45 -10.43 22.02
C TYR A 145 9.85 -10.45 20.62
N GLN A 146 8.87 -11.32 20.37
CA GLN A 146 8.17 -11.37 19.07
C GLN A 146 7.46 -10.07 18.77
N GLN A 147 6.84 -9.42 19.75
CA GLN A 147 6.17 -8.12 19.57
C GLN A 147 7.17 -6.98 19.29
N ASN A 148 8.41 -7.11 19.76
CA ASN A 148 9.45 -6.11 19.57
C ASN A 148 10.17 -6.24 18.23
N ARG A 149 10.31 -7.45 17.68
CA ARG A 149 10.94 -7.70 16.37
C ARG A 149 10.01 -7.28 15.23
N ARG A 150 9.92 -5.97 14.93
CA ARG A 150 8.95 -5.47 13.98
C ARG A 150 9.45 -4.29 13.14
N VAL A 151 8.77 -4.05 12.06
CA VAL A 151 8.78 -2.77 11.33
C VAL A 151 7.38 -2.17 11.42
N ASP A 152 7.30 -0.93 11.84
CA ASP A 152 6.05 -0.17 11.85
C ASP A 152 5.98 0.73 10.62
N ILE A 153 4.84 0.74 9.91
CA ILE A 153 4.54 1.63 8.78
C ILE A 153 3.79 2.84 9.34
N ILE A 154 4.48 3.96 9.47
CA ILE A 154 3.92 5.19 10.07
C ILE A 154 3.63 6.20 8.96
N TYR A 155 2.36 6.52 8.75
CA TYR A 155 1.96 7.57 7.81
C TYR A 155 2.19 8.96 8.40
N ARG A 156 2.94 9.81 7.71
CA ARG A 156 3.11 11.23 8.05
C ARG A 156 1.98 12.07 7.48
N THR A 157 1.58 11.74 6.25
CA THR A 157 0.40 12.28 5.56
C THR A 157 -0.43 11.12 5.02
N LYS A 158 -1.74 11.28 4.99
CA LYS A 158 -2.70 10.27 4.51
C LYS A 158 -3.50 10.81 3.34
#